data_6526e80e7104d5e819caefe1befcf26a
#
_entry.id   6526e80e7104d5e819caefe1befcf26a
#
_cell.length_a   1.000
_cell.length_b   1.000
_cell.length_c   1.000
_cell.angle_alpha   90.00
_cell.angle_beta   90.00
_cell.angle_gamma   90.00
#
_symmetry.space_group_name_H-M   'P 1'
#
loop_
_entity.id
_entity.type
_entity.pdbx_description
1 polymer ?
#
loop_
_entity_poly.entity_id
_entity_poly.type
_entity_poly.pdbx_seq_one_letter_code
_entity_poly.pdbx_strand_id
1 'polypeptide(L)'
;IHTALLPTFVDEVDWVADQISKIKPIKSWNEVAVLLREKKNAQYYVNALEARGIPVQVVDPGALVNLPEVREVVSYLEAIYDPTANSALARILLSPRWQIGSRDLAILGRHASELVRIDVTPEMPIDVQLDHIVSAVDKSQRVSLLDALELVSEDDSLPYSPAARVRL
;
A
#
# COMPACT_ATOMS: atom_id res chain seq x y z
N ILE A 1 -18.21 38.04 3.11
CA ILE A 1 -17.94 36.72 3.75
C ILE A 1 -19.25 35.99 3.74
N HIS A 2 -19.24 34.77 3.21
CA HIS A 2 -20.38 33.85 3.22
C HIS A 2 -20.06 32.69 4.16
N THR A 3 -21.02 32.35 5.01
CA THR A 3 -20.91 31.21 5.91
C THR A 3 -22.08 30.26 5.65
N ALA A 4 -21.84 28.97 5.68
CA ALA A 4 -22.88 27.95 5.55
C ALA A 4 -22.65 26.85 6.58
N LEU A 5 -23.76 26.29 7.09
CA LEU A 5 -23.75 25.08 7.88
C LEU A 5 -24.63 24.08 7.13
N LEU A 6 -24.06 22.94 6.74
CA LEU A 6 -24.70 21.99 5.87
C LEU A 6 -24.92 20.65 6.59
N PRO A 7 -25.93 19.87 6.23
CA PRO A 7 -26.29 18.64 6.94
C PRO A 7 -25.27 17.54 6.85
N THR A 8 -24.58 17.44 5.70
CA THR A 8 -23.59 16.39 5.46
C THR A 8 -22.31 16.93 4.85
N PHE A 9 -21.24 16.16 4.98
CA PHE A 9 -19.96 16.48 4.34
C PHE A 9 -20.06 16.54 2.81
N VAL A 10 -20.89 15.69 2.20
CA VAL A 10 -21.12 15.71 0.74
C VAL A 10 -21.77 17.01 0.32
N ASP A 11 -22.76 17.48 1.06
CA ASP A 11 -23.43 18.76 0.80
C ASP A 11 -22.44 19.94 0.92
N GLU A 12 -21.49 19.86 1.87
CA GLU A 12 -20.43 20.86 2.03
C GLU A 12 -19.53 20.91 0.79
N VAL A 13 -19.06 19.75 0.33
CA VAL A 13 -18.20 19.65 -0.87
C VAL A 13 -18.90 20.21 -2.09
N ASP A 14 -20.15 19.81 -2.32
CA ASP A 14 -20.95 20.27 -3.46
C ASP A 14 -21.25 21.77 -3.37
N TRP A 15 -21.58 22.29 -2.19
CA TRP A 15 -21.82 23.71 -1.98
C TRP A 15 -20.58 24.54 -2.28
N VAL A 16 -19.39 24.13 -1.81
CA VAL A 16 -18.13 24.82 -2.11
C VAL A 16 -17.85 24.84 -3.61
N ALA A 17 -18.00 23.70 -4.28
CA ALA A 17 -17.79 23.61 -5.72
C ALA A 17 -18.79 24.48 -6.50
N ASP A 18 -20.05 24.55 -6.08
CA ASP A 18 -21.07 25.40 -6.65
C ASP A 18 -20.79 26.90 -6.42
N GLN A 19 -20.30 27.29 -5.23
CA GLN A 19 -19.91 28.69 -4.99
C GLN A 19 -18.76 29.10 -5.91
N ILE A 20 -17.74 28.25 -6.06
CA ILE A 20 -16.59 28.55 -6.93
C ILE A 20 -17.04 28.66 -8.39
N SER A 21 -17.91 27.77 -8.86
CA SER A 21 -18.42 27.82 -10.25
C SER A 21 -19.20 29.09 -10.59
N LYS A 22 -19.79 29.73 -9.58
CA LYS A 22 -20.57 30.99 -9.72
C LYS A 22 -19.73 32.27 -9.68
N ILE A 23 -18.46 32.19 -9.26
CA ILE A 23 -17.58 33.35 -9.19
C ILE A 23 -17.31 33.86 -10.61
N LYS A 24 -17.77 35.06 -10.91
CA LYS A 24 -17.53 35.77 -12.21
C LYS A 24 -17.22 37.21 -11.96
N PRO A 25 -16.30 37.84 -12.72
CA PRO A 25 -15.40 37.23 -13.71
C PRO A 25 -14.12 36.69 -13.06
N ILE A 26 -13.78 35.42 -13.33
CA ILE A 26 -12.48 34.87 -13.01
C ILE A 26 -11.56 35.10 -14.22
N LYS A 27 -10.44 35.79 -14.02
CA LYS A 27 -9.40 35.97 -15.03
C LYS A 27 -8.58 34.67 -15.17
N SER A 28 -8.37 34.01 -14.06
CA SER A 28 -7.65 32.72 -13.99
C SER A 28 -8.10 31.93 -12.76
N TRP A 29 -8.21 30.61 -12.90
CA TRP A 29 -8.49 29.71 -11.76
C TRP A 29 -7.38 29.75 -10.69
N ASN A 30 -6.17 30.20 -11.06
CA ASN A 30 -5.05 30.38 -10.11
C ASN A 30 -5.33 31.47 -9.04
N GLU A 31 -6.39 32.26 -9.20
CA GLU A 31 -6.80 33.28 -8.22
C GLU A 31 -7.71 32.71 -7.11
N VAL A 32 -8.10 31.43 -7.21
CA VAL A 32 -8.99 30.77 -6.25
C VAL A 32 -8.22 29.72 -5.46
N ALA A 33 -8.34 29.75 -4.14
CA ALA A 33 -7.77 28.73 -3.27
C ALA A 33 -8.83 28.15 -2.33
N VAL A 34 -8.83 26.83 -2.19
CA VAL A 34 -9.63 26.10 -1.20
C VAL A 34 -8.71 25.64 -0.08
N LEU A 35 -8.95 26.10 1.14
CA LEU A 35 -8.16 25.73 2.31
C LEU A 35 -8.93 24.69 3.13
N LEU A 36 -8.31 23.55 3.33
CA LEU A 36 -8.88 22.43 4.07
C LEU A 36 -8.15 22.22 5.39
N ARG A 37 -8.90 21.93 6.45
CA ARG A 37 -8.32 21.59 7.75
C ARG A 37 -7.62 20.23 7.70
N GLU A 38 -8.17 19.25 6.95
CA GLU A 38 -7.68 17.88 6.87
C GLU A 38 -7.43 17.47 5.43
N LYS A 39 -6.19 17.10 5.13
CA LYS A 39 -5.77 16.67 3.78
C LYS A 39 -6.48 15.42 3.28
N LYS A 40 -6.88 14.50 4.18
CA LYS A 40 -7.54 13.25 3.80
C LYS A 40 -8.81 13.46 2.97
N ASN A 41 -9.44 14.63 3.13
CA ASN A 41 -10.69 14.99 2.45
C ASN A 41 -10.46 15.73 1.11
N ALA A 42 -9.23 16.07 0.77
CA ALA A 42 -8.92 16.87 -0.42
C ALA A 42 -9.46 16.27 -1.72
N GLN A 43 -9.40 14.94 -1.87
CA GLN A 43 -9.83 14.25 -3.08
C GLN A 43 -11.32 14.43 -3.38
N TYR A 44 -12.17 14.57 -2.37
CA TYR A 44 -13.59 14.81 -2.59
C TYR A 44 -13.84 16.18 -3.23
N TYR A 45 -13.11 17.21 -2.79
CA TYR A 45 -13.19 18.55 -3.39
C TYR A 45 -12.62 18.58 -4.80
N VAL A 46 -11.51 17.89 -5.04
CA VAL A 46 -10.94 17.72 -6.40
C VAL A 46 -11.98 17.15 -7.34
N ASN A 47 -12.56 16.01 -6.99
CA ASN A 47 -13.55 15.33 -7.83
C ASN A 47 -14.78 16.21 -8.11
N ALA A 48 -15.26 16.93 -7.11
CA ALA A 48 -16.43 17.81 -7.25
C ALA A 48 -16.16 19.03 -8.14
N LEU A 49 -14.95 19.58 -8.09
CA LEU A 49 -14.53 20.71 -8.92
C LEU A 49 -14.27 20.25 -10.37
N GLU A 50 -13.57 19.14 -10.56
CA GLU A 50 -13.31 18.56 -11.89
C GLU A 50 -14.61 18.15 -12.61
N ALA A 51 -15.58 17.62 -11.88
CA ALA A 51 -16.92 17.31 -12.41
C ALA A 51 -17.65 18.56 -12.95
N ARG A 52 -17.27 19.75 -12.48
CA ARG A 52 -17.78 21.05 -12.96
C ARG A 52 -16.85 21.72 -13.98
N GLY A 53 -15.83 21.00 -14.47
CA GLY A 53 -14.86 21.49 -15.47
C GLY A 53 -13.89 22.53 -14.92
N ILE A 54 -13.68 22.58 -13.61
CA ILE A 54 -12.75 23.51 -12.95
C ILE A 54 -11.43 22.77 -12.75
N PRO A 55 -10.31 23.22 -13.38
CA PRO A 55 -9.01 22.59 -13.19
C PRO A 55 -8.50 22.83 -11.76
N VAL A 56 -7.98 21.76 -11.13
CA VAL A 56 -7.53 21.80 -9.73
C VAL A 56 -6.07 21.41 -9.65
N GLN A 57 -5.31 22.13 -8.83
CA GLN A 57 -3.97 21.75 -8.43
C GLN A 57 -3.94 21.58 -6.91
N VAL A 58 -3.61 20.37 -6.46
CA VAL A 58 -3.42 20.09 -5.03
C VAL A 58 -2.00 20.42 -4.64
N VAL A 59 -1.84 21.36 -3.69
CA VAL A 59 -0.53 21.67 -3.12
C VAL A 59 -0.27 20.74 -1.94
N ASP A 60 0.29 19.59 -2.23
CA ASP A 60 0.72 18.62 -1.21
C ASP A 60 2.13 18.11 -1.51
N PRO A 61 3.16 18.49 -0.70
CA PRO A 61 4.52 18.00 -0.87
C PRO A 61 4.62 16.47 -0.71
N GLY A 62 3.66 15.83 -0.02
CA GLY A 62 3.58 14.37 0.13
C GLY A 62 2.78 13.65 -0.97
N ALA A 63 2.08 14.35 -1.84
CA ALA A 63 1.23 13.74 -2.86
C ALA A 63 2.03 12.89 -3.86
N LEU A 64 3.23 13.34 -4.23
CA LEU A 64 4.10 12.64 -5.18
C LEU A 64 4.51 11.25 -4.67
N VAL A 65 4.79 11.09 -3.38
CA VAL A 65 5.19 9.80 -2.79
C VAL A 65 4.02 8.79 -2.79
N ASN A 66 2.79 9.29 -2.88
CA ASN A 66 1.58 8.46 -2.90
C ASN A 66 1.15 8.07 -4.32
N LEU A 67 1.77 8.61 -5.36
CA LEU A 67 1.53 8.16 -6.73
C LEU A 67 1.91 6.68 -6.88
N PRO A 68 1.09 5.86 -7.56
CA PRO A 68 1.35 4.43 -7.74
C PRO A 68 2.73 4.16 -8.31
N GLU A 69 3.16 4.93 -9.30
CA GLU A 69 4.44 4.81 -9.99
C GLU A 69 5.62 5.10 -9.05
N VAL A 70 5.48 6.13 -8.22
CA VAL A 70 6.52 6.50 -7.24
C VAL A 70 6.59 5.46 -6.12
N ARG A 71 5.43 4.99 -5.66
CA ARG A 71 5.36 3.92 -4.65
C ARG A 71 5.95 2.61 -5.14
N GLU A 72 5.82 2.30 -6.43
CA GLU A 72 6.48 1.14 -7.01
C GLU A 72 8.00 1.27 -6.91
N VAL A 73 8.58 2.41 -7.32
CA VAL A 73 10.02 2.68 -7.18
C VAL A 73 10.47 2.61 -5.72
N VAL A 74 9.72 3.22 -4.81
CA VAL A 74 10.02 3.17 -3.37
C VAL A 74 10.02 1.73 -2.87
N SER A 75 9.06 0.89 -3.31
CA SER A 75 9.01 -0.52 -2.90
C SER A 75 10.23 -1.31 -3.38
N TYR A 76 10.76 -1.05 -4.59
CA TYR A 76 12.03 -1.65 -5.02
C TYR A 76 13.19 -1.23 -4.14
N LEU A 77 13.29 0.06 -3.79
CA LEU A 77 14.34 0.57 -2.92
C LEU A 77 14.26 -0.01 -1.50
N GLU A 78 13.04 -0.13 -0.96
CA GLU A 78 12.79 -0.75 0.34
C GLU A 78 13.20 -2.23 0.34
N ALA A 79 12.83 -3.00 -0.68
CA ALA A 79 13.17 -4.42 -0.78
C ALA A 79 14.69 -4.65 -0.96
N ILE A 80 15.40 -3.74 -1.66
CA ILE A 80 16.86 -3.80 -1.80
C ILE A 80 17.56 -3.44 -0.49
N TYR A 81 17.03 -2.46 0.24
CA TYR A 81 17.62 -2.01 1.50
C TYR A 81 17.36 -2.98 2.66
N ASP A 82 16.16 -3.53 2.72
CA ASP A 82 15.73 -4.48 3.75
C ASP A 82 15.07 -5.71 3.11
N PRO A 83 15.80 -6.84 2.97
CA PRO A 83 15.26 -8.09 2.43
C PRO A 83 14.04 -8.63 3.18
N THR A 84 13.83 -8.18 4.41
CA THR A 84 12.67 -8.57 5.23
C THR A 84 11.46 -7.64 5.07
N ALA A 85 11.54 -6.64 4.19
CA ALA A 85 10.45 -5.72 3.87
C ALA A 85 9.36 -6.41 3.02
N ASN A 86 8.69 -7.40 3.60
CA ASN A 86 7.68 -8.24 2.94
C ASN A 86 6.55 -7.44 2.28
N SER A 87 6.15 -6.30 2.86
CA SER A 87 5.13 -5.43 2.30
C SER A 87 5.58 -4.78 0.98
N ALA A 88 6.86 -4.43 0.87
CA ALA A 88 7.46 -3.88 -0.34
C ALA A 88 7.53 -4.96 -1.43
N LEU A 89 8.05 -6.14 -1.10
CA LEU A 89 8.13 -7.25 -2.04
C LEU A 89 6.74 -7.71 -2.52
N ALA A 90 5.75 -7.82 -1.61
CA ALA A 90 4.38 -8.15 -1.97
C ALA A 90 3.79 -7.14 -2.97
N ARG A 91 4.05 -5.84 -2.78
CA ARG A 91 3.61 -4.79 -3.71
C ARG A 91 4.27 -4.95 -5.08
N ILE A 92 5.57 -5.24 -5.13
CA ILE A 92 6.31 -5.50 -6.37
C ILE A 92 5.67 -6.67 -7.12
N LEU A 93 5.46 -7.80 -6.45
CA LEU A 93 4.90 -9.01 -7.06
C LEU A 93 3.47 -8.81 -7.58
N LEU A 94 2.66 -8.00 -6.89
CA LEU A 94 1.30 -7.65 -7.31
C LEU A 94 1.27 -6.61 -8.45
N SER A 95 2.39 -5.95 -8.75
CA SER A 95 2.44 -4.89 -9.76
C SER A 95 2.08 -5.40 -11.17
N PRO A 96 1.70 -4.51 -12.10
CA PRO A 96 1.41 -4.86 -13.49
C PRO A 96 2.57 -5.55 -14.21
N ARG A 97 3.79 -5.37 -13.74
CA ARG A 97 5.00 -5.99 -14.30
C ARG A 97 5.08 -7.48 -13.98
N TRP A 98 4.83 -7.87 -12.73
CA TRP A 98 4.93 -9.25 -12.26
C TRP A 98 3.60 -9.99 -12.29
N GLN A 99 2.50 -9.32 -12.00
CA GLN A 99 1.13 -9.84 -12.07
C GLN A 99 0.93 -11.16 -11.31
N ILE A 100 1.59 -11.31 -10.16
CA ILE A 100 1.36 -12.44 -9.28
C ILE A 100 0.02 -12.24 -8.58
N GLY A 101 -0.87 -13.22 -8.67
CA GLY A 101 -2.20 -13.13 -8.05
C GLY A 101 -2.15 -13.21 -6.52
N SER A 102 -3.16 -12.67 -5.86
CA SER A 102 -3.26 -12.69 -4.39
C SER A 102 -3.27 -14.11 -3.82
N ARG A 103 -3.82 -15.09 -4.56
CA ARG A 103 -3.78 -16.52 -4.20
C ARG A 103 -2.34 -17.05 -4.16
N ASP A 104 -1.56 -16.78 -5.19
CA ASP A 104 -0.18 -17.24 -5.31
C ASP A 104 0.72 -16.56 -4.29
N LEU A 105 0.49 -15.25 -4.05
CA LEU A 105 1.15 -14.52 -2.97
C LEU A 105 0.83 -15.09 -1.58
N ALA A 106 -0.40 -15.55 -1.35
CA ALA A 106 -0.76 -16.21 -0.09
C ALA A 106 -0.09 -17.60 0.06
N ILE A 107 0.16 -18.32 -1.04
CA ILE A 107 0.94 -19.57 -1.03
C ILE A 107 2.39 -19.25 -0.66
N LEU A 108 3.00 -18.24 -1.29
CA LEU A 108 4.35 -17.81 -0.97
C LEU A 108 4.49 -17.39 0.51
N GLY A 109 3.51 -16.64 1.04
CA GLY A 109 3.51 -16.25 2.45
C GLY A 109 3.40 -17.43 3.43
N ARG A 110 2.64 -18.47 3.09
CA ARG A 110 2.60 -19.70 3.89
C ARG A 110 3.93 -20.44 3.84
N HIS A 111 4.51 -20.59 2.66
CA HIS A 111 5.82 -21.22 2.50
C HIS A 111 6.89 -20.48 3.29
N ALA A 112 6.94 -19.14 3.21
CA ALA A 112 7.84 -18.33 4.02
C ALA A 112 7.65 -18.55 5.54
N SER A 113 6.42 -18.72 5.99
CA SER A 113 6.12 -19.01 7.40
C SER A 113 6.54 -20.42 7.82
N GLU A 114 6.53 -21.37 6.90
CA GLU A 114 6.97 -22.76 7.14
C GLU A 114 8.49 -22.84 7.26
N LEU A 115 9.24 -22.04 6.50
CA LEU A 115 10.71 -21.96 6.59
C LEU A 115 11.21 -21.48 7.94
N VAL A 116 10.42 -20.66 8.63
CA VAL A 116 10.77 -20.09 9.95
C VAL A 116 10.08 -20.86 11.08
N ARG A 117 9.35 -21.93 10.74
CA ARG A 117 8.60 -22.70 11.75
C ARG A 117 9.55 -23.39 12.70
N ILE A 118 9.45 -23.05 13.98
CA ILE A 118 10.19 -23.72 15.03
C ILE A 118 9.50 -25.05 15.30
N ASP A 119 10.21 -26.15 15.11
CA ASP A 119 9.74 -27.48 15.51
C ASP A 119 9.80 -27.63 17.04
N VAL A 120 8.83 -27.03 17.72
CA VAL A 120 8.59 -27.28 19.12
C VAL A 120 7.65 -28.48 19.22
N THR A 121 8.18 -29.64 19.60
CA THR A 121 7.35 -30.80 19.90
C THR A 121 6.90 -30.78 21.36
N PRO A 122 5.65 -31.23 21.67
CA PRO A 122 5.14 -31.30 23.05
C PRO A 122 5.99 -32.17 23.99
N GLU A 123 6.85 -33.04 23.43
CA GLU A 123 7.72 -33.98 24.12
C GLU A 123 9.04 -33.32 24.57
N MET A 124 9.38 -32.12 24.10
CA MET A 124 10.59 -31.42 24.52
C MET A 124 10.45 -30.90 25.94
N PRO A 125 11.53 -30.91 26.77
CA PRO A 125 11.56 -30.24 28.05
C PRO A 125 11.21 -28.75 27.92
N ILE A 126 10.51 -28.19 28.92
CA ILE A 126 9.99 -26.81 28.88
C ILE A 126 11.10 -25.78 28.72
N ASP A 127 12.25 -25.99 29.34
CA ASP A 127 13.45 -25.16 29.23
C ASP A 127 13.96 -25.10 27.78
N VAL A 128 14.01 -26.23 27.09
CA VAL A 128 14.40 -26.33 25.68
C VAL A 128 13.37 -25.68 24.77
N GLN A 129 12.07 -25.85 25.06
CA GLN A 129 11.00 -25.17 24.33
C GLN A 129 11.11 -23.64 24.46
N LEU A 130 11.39 -23.15 25.68
CA LEU A 130 11.56 -21.72 25.93
C LEU A 130 12.80 -21.16 25.23
N ASP A 131 13.91 -21.88 25.24
CA ASP A 131 15.14 -21.44 24.54
C ASP A 131 14.92 -21.40 23.01
N HIS A 132 14.18 -22.35 22.43
CA HIS A 132 13.79 -22.33 21.03
C HIS A 132 12.88 -21.14 20.71
N ILE A 133 11.89 -20.86 21.55
CA ILE A 133 10.98 -19.72 21.38
C ILE A 133 11.72 -18.39 21.51
N VAL A 134 12.62 -18.26 22.50
CA VAL A 134 13.38 -17.04 22.73
C VAL A 134 14.38 -16.78 21.59
N SER A 135 15.07 -17.81 21.11
CA SER A 135 16.00 -17.67 19.97
C SER A 135 15.28 -17.33 18.67
N ALA A 136 14.04 -17.80 18.49
CA ALA A 136 13.22 -17.43 17.32
C ALA A 136 12.66 -16.00 17.37
N VAL A 137 12.67 -15.35 18.53
CA VAL A 137 12.30 -13.92 18.67
C VAL A 137 13.46 -13.03 18.24
N ASP A 138 14.66 -13.56 17.99
CA ASP A 138 15.77 -12.78 17.48
C ASP A 138 15.40 -12.22 16.09
N LYS A 139 15.67 -10.92 15.89
CA LYS A 139 15.32 -10.17 14.68
C LYS A 139 15.94 -10.72 13.40
N SER A 140 16.94 -11.61 13.51
CA SER A 140 17.58 -12.31 12.41
C SER A 140 16.71 -13.41 11.77
N GLN A 141 15.67 -13.90 12.45
CA GLN A 141 14.75 -14.94 11.98
C GLN A 141 13.37 -14.38 11.57
N ARG A 142 13.34 -13.20 10.96
CA ARG A 142 12.09 -12.69 10.40
C ARG A 142 11.67 -13.52 9.20
N VAL A 143 10.39 -13.88 9.16
CA VAL A 143 9.78 -14.46 7.95
C VAL A 143 10.11 -13.58 6.75
N SER A 144 10.84 -14.11 5.77
CA SER A 144 11.20 -13.39 4.55
C SER A 144 10.47 -14.01 3.36
N LEU A 145 9.70 -13.19 2.64
CA LEU A 145 9.12 -13.59 1.37
C LEU A 145 10.20 -13.75 0.30
N LEU A 146 11.34 -13.07 0.43
CA LEU A 146 12.45 -13.17 -0.51
C LEU A 146 13.11 -14.54 -0.42
N ASP A 147 13.41 -15.03 0.80
CA ASP A 147 13.98 -16.35 1.02
C ASP A 147 13.05 -17.44 0.47
N ALA A 148 11.75 -17.31 0.72
CA ALA A 148 10.77 -18.22 0.16
C ALA A 148 10.73 -18.17 -1.37
N LEU A 149 10.92 -17.02 -1.97
CA LEU A 149 10.93 -16.83 -3.42
C LEU A 149 12.16 -17.52 -4.07
N GLU A 150 13.32 -17.43 -3.43
CA GLU A 150 14.54 -18.11 -3.90
C GLU A 150 14.35 -19.62 -3.95
N LEU A 151 13.64 -20.19 -2.99
CA LEU A 151 13.39 -21.63 -2.90
C LEU A 151 12.23 -22.12 -3.78
N VAL A 152 11.41 -21.23 -4.34
CA VAL A 152 10.28 -21.62 -5.22
C VAL A 152 10.75 -22.42 -6.43
N SER A 153 11.92 -22.11 -6.99
CA SER A 153 12.48 -22.81 -8.15
C SER A 153 12.90 -24.26 -7.84
N GLU A 154 13.07 -24.61 -6.57
CA GLU A 154 13.51 -25.93 -6.11
C GLU A 154 12.34 -26.83 -5.68
N ASP A 155 11.17 -26.23 -5.40
CA ASP A 155 9.99 -26.96 -4.90
C ASP A 155 8.81 -26.92 -5.87
N ASP A 156 8.75 -27.94 -6.74
CA ASP A 156 7.64 -28.13 -7.68
C ASP A 156 6.31 -28.56 -7.01
N SER A 157 6.32 -28.89 -5.73
CA SER A 157 5.14 -29.40 -5.00
C SER A 157 4.15 -28.30 -4.63
N LEU A 158 4.57 -27.05 -4.60
CA LEU A 158 3.72 -25.92 -4.18
C LEU A 158 2.64 -25.63 -5.24
N PRO A 159 1.37 -25.42 -4.81
CA PRO A 159 0.22 -25.35 -5.71
C PRO A 159 0.05 -23.95 -6.34
N TYR A 160 1.12 -23.38 -6.90
CA TYR A 160 1.07 -22.14 -7.66
C TYR A 160 0.28 -22.28 -8.95
N SER A 161 -0.30 -21.19 -9.40
CA SER A 161 -0.92 -21.16 -10.73
C SER A 161 0.14 -21.32 -11.83
N PRO A 162 -0.23 -21.87 -13.03
CA PRO A 162 0.72 -21.98 -14.13
C PRO A 162 1.34 -20.64 -14.54
N ALA A 163 0.57 -19.56 -14.44
CA ALA A 163 1.03 -18.21 -14.76
C ALA A 163 2.05 -17.69 -13.71
N ALA A 164 1.87 -18.01 -12.44
CA ALA A 164 2.81 -17.64 -11.38
C ALA A 164 4.11 -18.43 -11.49
N ARG A 165 4.07 -19.73 -11.79
CA ARG A 165 5.27 -20.59 -11.96
C ARG A 165 6.22 -20.11 -13.05
N VAL A 166 5.70 -19.43 -14.09
CA VAL A 166 6.53 -18.88 -15.17
C VAL A 166 7.19 -17.57 -14.77
N ARG A 167 6.64 -16.89 -13.77
CA ARG A 167 7.05 -15.53 -13.37
C ARG A 167 7.85 -15.49 -12.07
N LEU A 168 7.66 -16.46 -11.20
CA LEU A 168 8.46 -16.68 -9.99
C LEU A 168 9.70 -17.49 -10.29
#